data_d84f05603e0a9a60ad928b3c35cfeb02
#
_entry.id   d84f05603e0a9a60ad928b3c35cfeb02
#
_cell.length_a   1.000
_cell.length_b   1.000
_cell.length_c   1.000
_cell.angle_alpha   90.00
_cell.angle_beta   90.00
_cell.angle_gamma   90.00
#
_symmetry.space_group_name_H-M   'P 1'
#
loop_
_entity.id
_entity.type
_entity.pdbx_description
1 polymer ?
#
loop_
_entity_poly.entity_id
_entity_poly.type
_entity_poly.pdbx_seq_one_letter_code
_entity_poly.pdbx_strand_id
1 'polypeptide(L)'
;VIDSTGQVVAEAVLGDGIEHVATTPAGQTWVGYFDEGVFGNHGWGDPDLDGPEPVGVSGLVRFDERLQRTWEYPDTAGFGDIYDCYALNVTGESAWACFYDGFPVVRIADDAVSGWTNKASGVRAVVTDGLRCALVGGYGADRDRVVTGLLTDRGRLDVRCTTRLALPGGPAATGRYTVTGRGDVLHVLTGTAHLRLDLDQLFT
;
A
#
# COMPACT_ATOMS: atom_id res chain seq x y z
N VAL A 1 9.40 14.24 11.28
CA VAL A 1 9.82 13.22 12.26
C VAL A 1 9.93 13.88 13.62
N ILE A 2 9.38 13.23 14.62
CA ILE A 2 9.39 13.72 16.00
C ILE A 2 10.09 12.64 16.84
N ASP A 3 11.03 13.04 17.69
CA ASP A 3 11.72 12.13 18.59
C ASP A 3 10.90 11.77 19.85
N SER A 4 11.43 10.89 20.70
CA SER A 4 10.77 10.44 21.92
C SER A 4 10.57 11.56 22.96
N THR A 5 11.20 12.71 22.79
CA THR A 5 11.05 13.91 23.66
C THR A 5 10.00 14.89 23.11
N GLY A 6 9.45 14.62 21.92
CA GLY A 6 8.50 15.47 21.22
C GLY A 6 9.15 16.59 20.39
N GLN A 7 10.47 16.54 20.17
CA GLN A 7 11.16 17.51 19.31
C GLN A 7 11.07 17.10 17.84
N VAL A 8 10.85 18.06 16.95
CA VAL A 8 10.94 17.87 15.50
C VAL A 8 12.42 17.73 15.13
N VAL A 9 12.80 16.55 14.63
CA VAL A 9 14.19 16.22 14.23
C VAL A 9 14.38 16.18 12.72
N ALA A 10 13.30 16.03 11.95
CA ALA A 10 13.31 16.16 10.50
C ALA A 10 11.93 16.62 10.00
N GLU A 11 11.93 17.45 8.97
CA GLU A 11 10.75 17.93 8.27
C GLU A 11 11.04 17.99 6.77
N ALA A 12 10.12 17.53 5.95
CA ALA A 12 10.24 17.58 4.50
C ALA A 12 8.86 17.62 3.84
N VAL A 13 8.80 18.16 2.63
CA VAL A 13 7.65 18.02 1.74
C VAL A 13 7.84 16.71 0.98
N LEU A 14 6.89 15.80 1.13
CA LEU A 14 6.90 14.48 0.49
C LEU A 14 6.06 14.44 -0.80
N GLY A 15 5.70 15.60 -1.34
CA GLY A 15 4.89 15.72 -2.55
C GLY A 15 3.40 15.89 -2.27
N ASP A 16 2.62 15.81 -3.32
CA ASP A 16 1.16 15.82 -3.32
C ASP A 16 0.60 14.43 -3.60
N GLY A 17 -0.72 14.23 -3.51
CA GLY A 17 -1.39 12.98 -3.85
C GLY A 17 -0.90 11.77 -3.04
N ILE A 18 -0.59 11.95 -1.75
CA ILE A 18 -0.17 10.88 -0.85
C ILE A 18 -1.39 10.04 -0.45
N GLU A 19 -1.44 8.78 -0.86
CA GLU A 19 -2.47 7.82 -0.44
C GLU A 19 -2.03 7.01 0.78
N HIS A 20 -0.75 6.61 0.83
CA HIS A 20 -0.23 5.76 1.88
C HIS A 20 1.10 6.25 2.44
N VAL A 21 1.25 6.12 3.75
CA VAL A 21 2.54 6.29 4.45
C VAL A 21 2.74 5.11 5.38
N ALA A 22 3.90 4.46 5.29
CA ALA A 22 4.27 3.38 6.20
C ALA A 22 5.75 3.46 6.56
N THR A 23 6.09 3.12 7.80
CA THR A 23 7.48 3.17 8.30
C THR A 23 7.98 1.79 8.65
N THR A 24 9.26 1.52 8.39
CA THR A 24 9.96 0.30 8.81
C THR A 24 10.49 0.44 10.25
N PRO A 25 10.84 -0.67 10.91
CA PRO A 25 11.53 -0.63 12.20
C PRO A 25 12.84 0.15 12.18
N ALA A 26 13.58 0.16 11.08
CA ALA A 26 14.80 0.95 10.89
C ALA A 26 14.54 2.46 10.65
N GLY A 27 13.27 2.91 10.63
CA GLY A 27 12.92 4.32 10.47
C GLY A 27 12.80 4.79 9.02
N GLN A 28 12.90 3.90 8.05
CA GLN A 28 12.63 4.26 6.66
C GLN A 28 11.13 4.54 6.48
N THR A 29 10.79 5.53 5.66
CA THR A 29 9.41 5.90 5.35
C THR A 29 9.10 5.59 3.90
N TRP A 30 8.10 4.74 3.68
CA TRP A 30 7.54 4.44 2.38
C TRP A 30 6.31 5.28 2.12
N VAL A 31 6.22 5.87 0.94
CA VAL A 31 5.09 6.70 0.52
C VAL A 31 4.58 6.17 -0.81
N GLY A 32 3.29 5.80 -0.82
CA GLY A 32 2.55 5.44 -2.03
C GLY A 32 1.65 6.60 -2.45
N TYR A 33 1.65 6.89 -3.74
CA TYR A 33 0.94 8.02 -4.32
C TYR A 33 -0.23 7.55 -5.18
N PHE A 34 -1.30 8.32 -5.23
CA PHE A 34 -2.34 8.18 -6.22
C PHE A 34 -2.09 9.12 -7.42
N ASP A 35 -2.95 9.10 -8.42
CA ASP A 35 -2.75 9.74 -9.72
C ASP A 35 -2.33 11.22 -9.65
N GLU A 36 -2.92 12.03 -8.77
CA GLU A 36 -2.53 13.44 -8.59
C GLU A 36 -1.06 13.58 -8.15
N GLY A 37 -0.56 12.65 -7.34
CA GLY A 37 0.83 12.65 -6.88
C GLY A 37 1.81 12.10 -7.92
N VAL A 38 1.33 11.29 -8.85
CA VAL A 38 2.13 10.72 -9.95
C VAL A 38 2.21 11.69 -11.13
N PHE A 39 1.07 12.21 -11.58
CA PHE A 39 1.00 13.09 -12.76
C PHE A 39 1.19 14.56 -12.45
N GLY A 40 1.08 14.94 -11.17
CA GLY A 40 1.23 16.29 -10.70
C GLY A 40 -0.10 17.02 -10.44
N ASN A 41 -0.09 17.85 -9.40
CA ASN A 41 -1.17 18.73 -9.00
C ASN A 41 -0.60 19.87 -8.14
N HIS A 42 -1.35 20.92 -7.87
CA HIS A 42 -0.97 22.05 -7.00
C HIS A 42 0.42 22.65 -7.31
N GLY A 43 0.76 22.77 -8.60
CA GLY A 43 2.03 23.34 -9.06
C GLY A 43 3.16 22.32 -9.27
N TRP A 44 2.90 21.05 -9.04
CA TRP A 44 3.79 19.95 -9.46
C TRP A 44 3.45 19.50 -10.87
N GLY A 45 4.45 19.23 -11.70
CA GLY A 45 4.27 18.64 -13.03
C GLY A 45 3.56 19.54 -14.05
N ASP A 46 3.31 20.80 -13.75
CA ASP A 46 2.63 21.72 -14.67
C ASP A 46 3.64 22.29 -15.68
N PRO A 47 3.61 21.86 -16.96
CA PRO A 47 4.54 22.33 -17.97
C PRO A 47 4.35 23.81 -18.33
N ASP A 48 3.18 24.39 -18.09
CA ASP A 48 2.88 25.78 -18.41
C ASP A 48 3.39 26.74 -17.32
N LEU A 49 3.63 26.20 -16.09
CA LEU A 49 4.10 26.95 -14.94
C LEU A 49 5.55 26.61 -14.56
N ASP A 50 6.31 25.88 -15.38
CA ASP A 50 7.65 25.36 -15.04
C ASP A 50 7.65 24.66 -13.65
N GLY A 51 6.57 23.96 -13.34
CA GLY A 51 6.41 23.22 -12.09
C GLY A 51 7.48 22.14 -11.94
N PRO A 52 8.01 21.90 -10.73
CA PRO A 52 8.95 20.82 -10.49
C PRO A 52 8.31 19.45 -10.77
N GLU A 53 9.14 18.49 -11.14
CA GLU A 53 8.70 17.10 -11.28
C GLU A 53 8.05 16.62 -9.97
N PRO A 54 6.91 15.91 -10.02
CA PRO A 54 6.25 15.39 -8.83
C PRO A 54 7.18 14.48 -8.03
N VAL A 55 7.21 14.65 -6.71
CA VAL A 55 7.98 13.75 -5.83
C VAL A 55 7.52 12.30 -5.97
N GLY A 56 6.23 12.11 -6.23
CA GLY A 56 5.57 10.81 -6.39
C GLY A 56 5.54 10.27 -7.81
N VAL A 57 6.29 10.82 -8.77
CA VAL A 57 6.22 10.45 -10.20
C VAL A 57 6.38 8.94 -10.45
N SER A 58 7.14 8.23 -9.63
CA SER A 58 7.31 6.78 -9.68
C SER A 58 6.19 5.97 -8.99
N GLY A 59 5.21 6.65 -8.37
CA GLY A 59 4.08 6.06 -7.65
C GLY A 59 4.41 5.45 -6.29
N LEU A 60 5.66 5.06 -6.03
CA LEU A 60 6.14 4.53 -4.74
C LEU A 60 7.57 4.97 -4.49
N VAL A 61 7.79 5.63 -3.35
CA VAL A 61 9.08 6.22 -2.98
C VAL A 61 9.44 5.83 -1.55
N ARG A 62 10.75 5.61 -1.30
CA ARG A 62 11.31 5.41 0.04
C ARG A 62 12.19 6.60 0.44
N PHE A 63 12.00 7.02 1.68
CA PHE A 63 12.82 8.03 2.36
C PHE A 63 13.54 7.43 3.55
N ASP A 64 14.72 7.94 3.89
CA ASP A 64 15.46 7.59 5.10
C ASP A 64 14.87 8.26 6.36
N GLU A 65 15.52 8.06 7.52
CA GLU A 65 15.12 8.66 8.80
C GLU A 65 15.23 10.19 8.82
N ARG A 66 15.91 10.79 7.85
CA ARG A 66 16.04 12.24 7.65
C ARG A 66 15.11 12.77 6.58
N LEU A 67 14.22 11.92 6.06
CA LEU A 67 13.28 12.20 4.97
C LEU A 67 13.99 12.58 3.66
N GLN A 68 15.21 12.05 3.44
CA GLN A 68 15.87 12.13 2.14
C GLN A 68 15.44 10.95 1.28
N ARG A 69 15.08 11.22 0.02
CA ARG A 69 14.70 10.18 -0.94
C ARG A 69 15.88 9.25 -1.21
N THR A 70 15.69 7.95 -1.02
CA THR A 70 16.72 6.92 -1.15
C THR A 70 16.41 5.84 -2.18
N TRP A 71 15.14 5.72 -2.58
CA TRP A 71 14.71 4.75 -3.59
C TRP A 71 13.38 5.17 -4.22
N GLU A 72 13.21 4.81 -5.49
CA GLU A 72 12.01 5.02 -6.29
C GLU A 72 11.68 3.74 -7.03
N TYR A 73 10.37 3.50 -7.27
CA TYR A 73 9.94 2.35 -8.06
C TYR A 73 10.50 2.45 -9.48
N PRO A 74 11.29 1.44 -9.95
CA PRO A 74 11.96 1.54 -11.23
C PRO A 74 11.05 1.10 -12.39
N ASP A 75 11.10 1.80 -13.52
CA ASP A 75 10.40 1.46 -14.78
C ASP A 75 10.74 0.04 -15.26
N THR A 76 11.91 -0.46 -14.87
CA THR A 76 12.41 -1.78 -15.24
C THR A 76 11.94 -2.91 -14.33
N ALA A 77 11.06 -2.63 -13.37
CA ALA A 77 10.57 -3.63 -12.40
C ALA A 77 9.84 -4.81 -13.04
N GLY A 78 9.25 -4.61 -14.23
CA GLY A 78 8.59 -5.68 -15.00
C GLY A 78 7.15 -6.00 -14.56
N PHE A 79 6.57 -5.15 -13.70
CA PHE A 79 5.18 -5.29 -13.19
C PHE A 79 4.27 -4.12 -13.59
N GLY A 80 4.72 -3.29 -14.55
CA GLY A 80 4.04 -2.07 -15.01
C GLY A 80 4.37 -0.86 -14.15
N ASP A 81 3.88 0.29 -14.56
CA ASP A 81 4.06 1.56 -13.87
C ASP A 81 3.01 1.71 -12.75
N ILE A 82 3.35 2.46 -11.73
CA ILE A 82 2.42 2.75 -10.63
C ILE A 82 1.73 4.08 -10.91
N TYR A 83 0.53 4.02 -11.49
CA TYR A 83 -0.31 5.22 -11.70
C TYR A 83 -1.12 5.59 -10.47
N ASP A 84 -1.41 4.60 -9.62
CA ASP A 84 -2.18 4.77 -8.39
C ASP A 84 -1.83 3.63 -7.42
N CYS A 85 -1.20 3.95 -6.30
CA CYS A 85 -0.82 2.99 -5.27
C CYS A 85 -2.03 2.69 -4.37
N TYR A 86 -2.76 1.62 -4.67
CA TYR A 86 -4.00 1.24 -3.99
C TYR A 86 -3.80 0.63 -2.61
N ALA A 87 -2.67 -0.02 -2.38
CA ALA A 87 -2.36 -0.60 -1.08
C ALA A 87 -0.85 -0.62 -0.83
N LEU A 88 -0.46 -0.28 0.39
CA LEU A 88 0.89 -0.32 0.89
C LEU A 88 0.92 -1.03 2.24
N ASN A 89 1.88 -1.93 2.43
CA ASN A 89 2.16 -2.62 3.69
C ASN A 89 3.67 -2.69 3.92
N VAL A 90 4.09 -2.79 5.16
CA VAL A 90 5.49 -3.00 5.55
C VAL A 90 5.57 -4.19 6.49
N THR A 91 6.45 -5.15 6.16
CA THR A 91 6.74 -6.34 6.97
C THR A 91 8.24 -6.40 7.21
N GLY A 92 8.68 -6.18 8.45
CA GLY A 92 10.11 -5.94 8.73
C GLY A 92 10.59 -4.74 7.92
N GLU A 93 11.69 -4.90 7.18
CA GLU A 93 12.25 -3.86 6.31
C GLU A 93 11.74 -3.92 4.87
N SER A 94 10.88 -4.88 4.53
CA SER A 94 10.30 -5.02 3.19
C SER A 94 9.02 -4.23 3.06
N ALA A 95 8.85 -3.52 1.94
CA ALA A 95 7.57 -2.94 1.54
C ALA A 95 6.83 -3.88 0.59
N TRP A 96 5.51 -3.83 0.65
CA TRP A 96 4.59 -4.55 -0.20
C TRP A 96 3.57 -3.59 -0.76
N ALA A 97 3.36 -3.61 -2.07
CA ALA A 97 2.39 -2.74 -2.71
C ALA A 97 1.47 -3.51 -3.67
N CYS A 98 0.28 -2.96 -3.88
CA CYS A 98 -0.63 -3.37 -4.92
C CYS A 98 -1.19 -2.11 -5.57
N PHE A 99 -1.15 -2.01 -6.89
CA PHE A 99 -1.37 -0.76 -7.59
C PHE A 99 -2.13 -0.93 -8.91
N TYR A 100 -2.71 0.13 -9.38
CA TYR A 100 -3.27 0.26 -10.71
C TYR A 100 -2.12 0.61 -11.72
N ASP A 101 -1.98 -0.07 -12.88
CA ASP A 101 -2.92 -0.99 -13.45
C ASP A 101 -2.47 -2.46 -13.18
N GLY A 102 -3.38 -3.41 -13.44
CA GLY A 102 -3.12 -4.85 -13.34
C GLY A 102 -3.15 -5.40 -11.91
N PHE A 103 -3.04 -4.58 -10.89
CA PHE A 103 -3.07 -4.96 -9.47
C PHE A 103 -2.06 -6.06 -9.08
N PRO A 104 -0.81 -6.05 -9.58
CA PRO A 104 0.19 -6.99 -9.10
C PRO A 104 0.42 -6.78 -7.60
N VAL A 105 0.77 -7.84 -6.89
CA VAL A 105 1.38 -7.70 -5.57
C VAL A 105 2.88 -7.64 -5.78
N VAL A 106 3.54 -6.58 -5.34
CA VAL A 106 5.00 -6.47 -5.40
C VAL A 106 5.59 -6.39 -4.02
N ARG A 107 6.78 -6.95 -3.86
CA ARG A 107 7.63 -6.83 -2.68
C ARG A 107 8.91 -6.12 -3.06
N ILE A 108 9.28 -5.15 -2.27
CA ILE A 108 10.56 -4.46 -2.35
C ILE A 108 11.39 -4.85 -1.11
N ALA A 109 12.54 -5.47 -1.36
CA ALA A 109 13.48 -5.87 -0.33
C ALA A 109 14.91 -5.71 -0.86
N ASP A 110 15.79 -5.10 -0.10
CA ASP A 110 17.20 -4.84 -0.48
C ASP A 110 17.29 -4.16 -1.87
N ASP A 111 16.41 -3.20 -2.13
CA ASP A 111 16.24 -2.44 -3.39
C ASP A 111 15.78 -3.27 -4.61
N ALA A 112 15.59 -4.57 -4.44
CA ALA A 112 15.09 -5.45 -5.49
C ALA A 112 13.55 -5.56 -5.44
N VAL A 113 12.93 -5.55 -6.63
CA VAL A 113 11.49 -5.76 -6.81
C VAL A 113 11.22 -7.19 -7.22
N SER A 114 10.33 -7.84 -6.52
CA SER A 114 9.74 -9.14 -6.90
C SER A 114 8.22 -9.01 -6.88
N GLY A 115 7.49 -9.84 -7.66
CA GLY A 115 6.05 -9.66 -7.70
C GLY A 115 5.26 -10.87 -8.19
N TRP A 116 3.96 -10.77 -7.96
CA TRP A 116 2.98 -11.82 -8.23
C TRP A 116 1.76 -11.24 -8.91
N THR A 117 1.41 -11.83 -10.04
CA THR A 117 0.15 -11.52 -10.71
C THR A 117 -1.04 -12.10 -9.95
N ASN A 118 -2.17 -11.41 -9.98
CA ASN A 118 -3.43 -11.89 -9.44
C ASN A 118 -4.61 -11.36 -10.28
N LYS A 119 -5.85 -11.73 -9.90
CA LYS A 119 -7.07 -11.31 -10.59
C LYS A 119 -7.95 -10.38 -9.74
N ALA A 120 -7.51 -10.04 -8.54
CA ALA A 120 -8.24 -9.11 -7.69
C ALA A 120 -7.94 -7.66 -8.12
N SER A 121 -8.97 -6.90 -8.42
CA SER A 121 -8.88 -5.47 -8.77
C SER A 121 -9.45 -4.60 -7.65
N GLY A 122 -9.01 -3.35 -7.55
CA GLY A 122 -9.47 -2.42 -6.53
C GLY A 122 -9.06 -2.83 -5.11
N VAL A 123 -7.90 -3.49 -4.98
CA VAL A 123 -7.33 -3.93 -3.69
C VAL A 123 -6.96 -2.71 -2.86
N ARG A 124 -7.42 -2.65 -1.62
CA ARG A 124 -7.20 -1.52 -0.69
C ARG A 124 -6.24 -1.85 0.45
N ALA A 125 -6.04 -3.14 0.73
CA ALA A 125 -5.04 -3.58 1.68
C ALA A 125 -4.41 -4.90 1.24
N VAL A 126 -3.12 -5.01 1.47
CA VAL A 126 -2.32 -6.23 1.34
C VAL A 126 -1.88 -6.64 2.75
N VAL A 127 -2.11 -7.89 3.13
CA VAL A 127 -1.68 -8.47 4.40
C VAL A 127 -0.88 -9.73 4.10
N THR A 128 0.34 -9.84 4.62
CA THR A 128 1.21 -10.96 4.25
C THR A 128 2.29 -11.25 5.29
N ASP A 129 2.66 -12.52 5.40
CA ASP A 129 3.84 -13.00 6.11
C ASP A 129 5.02 -13.35 5.15
N GLY A 130 4.85 -13.02 3.86
CA GLY A 130 5.84 -13.30 2.81
C GLY A 130 5.57 -14.59 2.03
N LEU A 131 4.71 -15.47 2.53
CA LEU A 131 4.25 -16.69 1.85
C LEU A 131 2.72 -16.66 1.62
N ARG A 132 1.97 -16.44 2.69
CA ARG A 132 0.52 -16.25 2.65
C ARG A 132 0.22 -14.79 2.35
N CYS A 133 -0.82 -14.55 1.59
CA CYS A 133 -1.26 -13.21 1.25
C CYS A 133 -2.78 -13.11 1.27
N ALA A 134 -3.29 -12.07 1.90
CA ALA A 134 -4.68 -11.66 1.82
C ALA A 134 -4.78 -10.30 1.13
N LEU A 135 -5.61 -10.20 0.10
CA LEU A 135 -5.96 -8.99 -0.62
C LEU A 135 -7.38 -8.58 -0.22
N VAL A 136 -7.52 -7.39 0.33
CA VAL A 136 -8.79 -6.89 0.83
C VAL A 136 -9.25 -5.70 0.01
N GLY A 137 -10.51 -5.75 -0.44
CA GLY A 137 -11.13 -4.69 -1.22
C GLY A 137 -11.53 -5.12 -2.62
N GLY A 138 -12.16 -4.19 -3.32
CA GLY A 138 -12.66 -4.31 -4.67
C GLY A 138 -13.52 -3.12 -5.03
N TYR A 139 -13.95 -3.05 -6.28
CA TYR A 139 -14.84 -2.00 -6.76
C TYR A 139 -16.31 -2.33 -6.47
N GLY A 140 -17.11 -1.31 -6.21
CA GLY A 140 -18.55 -1.42 -6.08
C GLY A 140 -18.98 -2.47 -5.02
N ALA A 141 -19.69 -3.50 -5.47
CA ALA A 141 -20.18 -4.58 -4.61
C ALA A 141 -19.07 -5.46 -4.00
N ASP A 142 -17.86 -5.39 -4.52
CA ASP A 142 -16.70 -6.16 -4.03
C ASP A 142 -15.84 -5.40 -3.02
N ARG A 143 -16.30 -4.27 -2.52
CA ARG A 143 -15.56 -3.42 -1.59
C ARG A 143 -15.09 -4.16 -0.33
N ASP A 144 -15.86 -5.13 0.12
CA ASP A 144 -15.61 -5.95 1.32
C ASP A 144 -15.02 -7.34 0.99
N ARG A 145 -14.62 -7.58 -0.27
CA ARG A 145 -14.01 -8.83 -0.71
C ARG A 145 -12.67 -9.06 -0.01
N VAL A 146 -12.43 -10.31 0.37
CA VAL A 146 -11.15 -10.82 0.89
C VAL A 146 -10.74 -12.00 0.02
N VAL A 147 -9.59 -11.89 -0.63
CA VAL A 147 -8.99 -12.96 -1.44
C VAL A 147 -7.75 -13.45 -0.70
N THR A 148 -7.73 -14.71 -0.30
CA THR A 148 -6.57 -15.32 0.36
C THR A 148 -5.89 -16.34 -0.54
N GLY A 149 -4.57 -16.43 -0.46
CA GLY A 149 -3.79 -17.34 -1.28
C GLY A 149 -2.32 -17.40 -0.89
N LEU A 150 -1.55 -18.16 -1.67
CA LEU A 150 -0.11 -18.32 -1.50
C LEU A 150 0.63 -17.60 -2.62
N LEU A 151 1.66 -16.86 -2.26
CA LEU A 151 2.63 -16.28 -3.19
C LEU A 151 3.56 -17.40 -3.66
N THR A 152 3.54 -17.71 -4.95
CA THR A 152 4.26 -18.86 -5.50
C THR A 152 5.53 -18.43 -6.25
N ASP A 153 6.51 -19.33 -6.36
CA ASP A 153 7.73 -19.12 -7.15
C ASP A 153 7.45 -18.91 -8.65
N ARG A 154 6.21 -19.15 -9.09
CA ARG A 154 5.76 -18.91 -10.46
C ARG A 154 5.34 -17.46 -10.72
N GLY A 155 5.54 -16.56 -9.76
CA GLY A 155 5.16 -15.14 -9.88
C GLY A 155 3.65 -14.91 -9.95
N ARG A 156 2.86 -15.71 -9.24
CA ARG A 156 1.40 -15.55 -9.15
C ARG A 156 0.87 -15.85 -7.76
N LEU A 157 -0.22 -15.19 -7.40
CA LEU A 157 -1.01 -15.53 -6.23
C LEU A 157 -1.87 -16.77 -6.55
N ASP A 158 -1.61 -17.88 -5.87
CA ASP A 158 -2.43 -19.10 -5.94
C ASP A 158 -3.58 -18.99 -4.96
N VAL A 159 -4.74 -18.53 -5.45
CA VAL A 159 -5.91 -18.24 -4.63
C VAL A 159 -6.45 -19.51 -3.96
N ARG A 160 -6.68 -19.45 -2.66
CA ARG A 160 -7.25 -20.53 -1.83
C ARG A 160 -8.70 -20.29 -1.49
N CYS A 161 -9.04 -19.04 -1.13
CA CYS A 161 -10.40 -18.69 -0.77
C CYS A 161 -10.74 -17.28 -1.25
N THR A 162 -12.01 -17.04 -1.49
CA THR A 162 -12.58 -15.69 -1.66
C THR A 162 -13.80 -15.59 -0.77
N THR A 163 -13.78 -14.64 0.14
CA THR A 163 -14.84 -14.40 1.12
C THR A 163 -15.11 -12.89 1.24
N ARG A 164 -15.87 -12.49 2.24
CA ARG A 164 -16.20 -11.10 2.52
C ARG A 164 -15.86 -10.73 3.96
N LEU A 165 -15.37 -9.53 4.14
CA LEU A 165 -15.13 -8.96 5.45
C LEU A 165 -16.47 -8.75 6.14
N ALA A 166 -16.70 -9.47 7.24
CA ALA A 166 -17.88 -9.31 8.09
C ALA A 166 -17.54 -8.40 9.27
N LEU A 167 -18.12 -7.20 9.31
CA LEU A 167 -17.95 -6.28 10.40
C LEU A 167 -19.01 -6.49 11.48
N PRO A 168 -18.69 -6.30 12.77
CA PRO A 168 -19.69 -6.32 13.87
C PRO A 168 -20.82 -5.33 13.58
N GLY A 169 -22.05 -5.77 13.73
CA GLY A 169 -23.26 -4.97 13.43
C GLY A 169 -23.86 -5.24 12.04
N GLY A 170 -23.26 -6.14 11.27
CA GLY A 170 -23.80 -6.61 9.99
C GLY A 170 -23.72 -5.58 8.85
N PRO A 171 -24.41 -5.83 7.72
CA PRO A 171 -24.36 -4.97 6.52
C PRO A 171 -24.79 -3.52 6.75
N ALA A 172 -25.67 -3.27 7.71
CA ALA A 172 -26.14 -1.92 8.07
C ALA A 172 -25.10 -1.11 8.86
N ALA A 173 -24.12 -1.77 9.49
CA ALA A 173 -23.00 -1.12 10.18
C ALA A 173 -21.83 -0.79 9.22
N THR A 174 -21.96 -1.13 7.95
CA THR A 174 -20.99 -0.87 6.89
C THR A 174 -21.03 0.59 6.41
N GLY A 175 -21.08 1.53 7.34
CA GLY A 175 -20.67 2.90 7.10
C GLY A 175 -19.31 2.94 6.40
N ARG A 176 -18.80 4.10 6.12
CA ARG A 176 -17.42 4.24 5.58
C ARG A 176 -16.44 3.62 6.58
N TYR A 177 -15.67 2.65 6.12
CA TYR A 177 -14.54 2.10 6.83
C TYR A 177 -13.29 2.17 5.96
N THR A 178 -12.14 2.25 6.61
CA THR A 178 -10.83 2.19 5.97
C THR A 178 -10.15 0.89 6.38
N VAL A 179 -9.43 0.29 5.45
CA VAL A 179 -8.59 -0.89 5.70
C VAL A 179 -7.15 -0.57 5.39
N THR A 180 -6.24 -1.11 6.18
CA THR A 180 -4.80 -1.05 5.90
C THR A 180 -4.12 -2.31 6.42
N GLY A 181 -3.12 -2.79 5.70
CA GLY A 181 -2.24 -3.88 6.13
C GLY A 181 -1.06 -3.36 6.95
N ARG A 182 -0.67 -4.10 7.98
CA ARG A 182 0.59 -3.86 8.68
C ARG A 182 1.18 -5.22 9.07
N GLY A 183 2.23 -5.62 8.36
CA GLY A 183 2.74 -6.98 8.47
C GLY A 183 1.67 -8.01 8.09
N ASP A 184 1.45 -8.95 8.98
CA ASP A 184 0.45 -10.02 8.89
C ASP A 184 -0.92 -9.65 9.51
N VAL A 185 -1.15 -8.38 9.81
CA VAL A 185 -2.39 -7.88 10.43
C VAL A 185 -3.13 -6.93 9.52
N LEU A 186 -4.42 -7.19 9.32
CA LEU A 186 -5.37 -6.24 8.76
C LEU A 186 -5.92 -5.35 9.86
N HIS A 187 -5.83 -4.05 9.68
CA HIS A 187 -6.49 -3.05 10.50
C HIS A 187 -7.73 -2.55 9.76
N VAL A 188 -8.86 -2.55 10.46
CA VAL A 188 -10.12 -2.01 9.94
C VAL A 188 -10.55 -0.88 10.86
N LEU A 189 -10.64 0.32 10.32
CA LEU A 189 -11.04 1.52 11.04
C LEU A 189 -12.45 1.90 10.63
N THR A 190 -13.36 1.92 11.59
CA THR A 190 -14.72 2.44 11.42
C THR A 190 -14.86 3.76 12.18
N GLY A 191 -16.00 4.46 12.05
CA GLY A 191 -16.23 5.69 12.81
C GLY A 191 -16.16 5.53 14.35
N THR A 192 -16.29 4.30 14.87
CA THR A 192 -16.41 4.02 16.30
C THR A 192 -15.50 2.91 16.82
N ALA A 193 -14.81 2.17 15.93
CA ALA A 193 -14.01 1.01 16.33
C ALA A 193 -12.76 0.85 15.45
N HIS A 194 -11.71 0.32 16.07
CA HIS A 194 -10.53 -0.21 15.41
C HIS A 194 -10.51 -1.73 15.64
N LEU A 195 -10.65 -2.47 14.56
CA LEU A 195 -10.60 -3.94 14.55
C LEU A 195 -9.25 -4.39 13.99
N ARG A 196 -8.76 -5.50 14.50
CA ARG A 196 -7.54 -6.15 14.03
C ARG A 196 -7.85 -7.60 13.72
N LEU A 197 -7.46 -8.04 12.53
CA LEU A 197 -7.58 -9.41 12.07
C LEU A 197 -6.19 -9.87 11.64
N ASP A 198 -5.67 -10.89 12.28
CA ASP A 198 -4.43 -11.50 11.84
C ASP A 198 -4.64 -12.37 10.58
N LEU A 199 -3.54 -12.75 9.96
CA LEU A 199 -3.58 -13.52 8.73
C LEU A 199 -4.24 -14.89 8.92
N ASP A 200 -4.11 -15.53 10.10
CA ASP A 200 -4.75 -16.80 10.42
C ASP A 200 -6.29 -16.67 10.41
N GLN A 201 -6.80 -15.58 10.96
CA GLN A 201 -8.25 -15.27 10.96
C GLN A 201 -8.77 -14.97 9.55
N LEU A 202 -7.94 -14.43 8.66
CA LEU A 202 -8.32 -14.16 7.27
C LEU A 202 -8.32 -15.43 6.40
N PHE A 203 -7.61 -16.49 6.81
CA PHE A 203 -7.52 -17.76 6.10
C PHE A 203 -8.55 -18.82 6.57
N THR A 204 -9.37 -18.49 7.56
CA THR A 204 -10.49 -19.33 8.01
C THR A 204 -11.76 -19.09 7.22
#